data_3cfbeeefbb6277a806182fd52486101e
#
_entry.id   3cfbeeefbb6277a806182fd52486101e
#
_cell.length_a   1.000
_cell.length_b   1.000
_cell.length_c   1.000
_cell.angle_alpha   90.00
_cell.angle_beta   90.00
_cell.angle_gamma   90.00
#
_symmetry.space_group_name_H-M   'P 1'
#
loop_
_entity.id
_entity.type
_entity.pdbx_description
1 polymer ?
#
loop_
_entity_poly.entity_id
_entity_poly.type
_entity_poly.pdbx_seq_one_letter_code
_entity_poly.pdbx_strand_id
1 'polypeptide(L)'
;MEAKGKFQISLDSAFYLLKHFDGITIEELQELEKAGKLIDDIKKQFSVIGSKFHSAHISGYRQLLELINTNEPQDVIEQINGRKAYIFKFNHEIGTDFIQNTRALSALQKSQIITDNRSGYSIRCIKMQAQHTKQLVVVTEGLNLITSYPGTYAPPLPKDTMDAALFEQCSRFWEDHVFIIQ
;
A
#
# COMPACT_ATOMS: atom_id res chain seq x y z
N MET A 1 -10.17 4.28 -29.99
CA MET A 1 -9.66 3.87 -28.67
C MET A 1 -8.88 5.05 -28.11
N GLU A 2 -9.40 5.65 -27.05
CA GLU A 2 -8.67 6.75 -26.42
C GLU A 2 -7.37 6.21 -25.83
N ALA A 3 -6.27 6.90 -26.10
CA ALA A 3 -5.00 6.55 -25.49
C ALA A 3 -5.15 6.73 -23.99
N LYS A 4 -4.95 5.64 -23.25
CA LYS A 4 -4.97 5.67 -21.78
C LYS A 4 -3.87 6.60 -21.30
N GLY A 5 -4.23 7.61 -20.52
CA GLY A 5 -3.24 8.49 -19.90
C GLY A 5 -2.27 7.68 -19.04
N LYS A 6 -0.99 8.05 -19.05
CA LYS A 6 0.03 7.37 -18.24
C LYS A 6 -0.02 7.86 -16.81
N PHE A 7 0.08 6.92 -15.86
CA PHE A 7 0.27 7.25 -14.46
C PHE A 7 1.60 7.97 -14.25
N GLN A 8 1.59 8.91 -13.31
CA GLN A 8 2.75 9.70 -12.91
C GLN A 8 2.95 9.60 -11.40
N ILE A 9 4.17 9.83 -10.94
CA ILE A 9 4.49 9.85 -9.51
C ILE A 9 5.37 11.05 -9.20
N SER A 10 5.03 11.79 -8.12
CA SER A 10 5.91 12.81 -7.58
C SER A 10 6.99 12.17 -6.70
N LEU A 11 8.10 12.88 -6.48
CA LEU A 11 9.14 12.39 -5.58
C LEU A 11 8.67 12.31 -4.13
N ASP A 12 7.74 13.17 -3.71
CA ASP A 12 7.12 13.06 -2.39
C ASP A 12 6.30 11.78 -2.24
N SER A 13 5.48 11.45 -3.23
CA SER A 13 4.73 10.19 -3.24
C SER A 13 5.66 8.98 -3.32
N ALA A 14 6.72 9.06 -4.13
CA ALA A 14 7.73 8.01 -4.22
C ALA A 14 8.41 7.76 -2.87
N PHE A 15 8.73 8.83 -2.13
CA PHE A 15 9.32 8.74 -0.80
C PHE A 15 8.40 7.97 0.18
N TYR A 16 7.13 8.35 0.28
CA TYR A 16 6.18 7.66 1.15
C TYR A 16 5.88 6.23 0.70
N LEU A 17 6.05 5.94 -0.58
CA LEU A 17 5.85 4.60 -1.14
C LEU A 17 6.96 3.62 -0.72
N LEU A 18 8.12 4.12 -0.26
CA LEU A 18 9.25 3.28 0.15
C LEU A 18 8.90 2.28 1.25
N LYS A 19 7.89 2.56 2.06
CA LYS A 19 7.39 1.61 3.08
C LYS A 19 6.94 0.27 2.50
N HIS A 20 6.67 0.21 1.20
CA HIS A 20 6.26 -1.01 0.50
C HIS A 20 7.41 -1.68 -0.28
N PHE A 21 8.63 -1.17 -0.14
CA PHE A 21 9.82 -1.72 -0.78
C PHE A 21 10.84 -2.19 0.26
N ASP A 22 11.59 -3.23 -0.06
CA ASP A 22 12.74 -3.67 0.74
C ASP A 22 14.00 -2.88 0.40
N GLY A 23 14.00 -2.20 -0.72
CA GLY A 23 15.08 -1.36 -1.20
C GLY A 23 14.70 -0.67 -2.49
N ILE A 24 15.57 0.18 -2.99
CA ILE A 24 15.42 0.89 -4.27
C ILE A 24 16.74 0.86 -5.03
N THR A 25 16.71 1.27 -6.29
CA THR A 25 17.92 1.38 -7.11
C THR A 25 18.78 2.56 -6.65
N ILE A 26 20.07 2.54 -7.01
CA ILE A 26 20.99 3.63 -6.70
C ILE A 26 20.51 4.93 -7.36
N GLU A 27 20.01 4.87 -8.59
CA GLU A 27 19.47 6.03 -9.31
C GLU A 27 18.29 6.65 -8.57
N GLU A 28 17.38 5.83 -8.04
CA GLU A 28 16.23 6.28 -7.26
C GLU A 28 16.67 6.91 -5.95
N LEU A 29 17.65 6.31 -5.25
CA LEU A 29 18.22 6.89 -4.05
C LEU A 29 18.81 8.28 -4.32
N GLN A 30 19.58 8.42 -5.40
CA GLN A 30 20.16 9.69 -5.81
C GLN A 30 19.10 10.73 -6.15
N GLU A 31 18.02 10.33 -6.82
CA GLU A 31 16.88 11.23 -7.08
C GLU A 31 16.27 11.78 -5.79
N LEU A 32 16.02 10.92 -4.82
CA LEU A 32 15.41 11.31 -3.55
C LEU A 32 16.34 12.21 -2.73
N GLU A 33 17.62 11.91 -2.69
CA GLU A 33 18.62 12.76 -2.02
C GLU A 33 18.71 14.13 -2.68
N LYS A 34 18.73 14.18 -4.01
CA LYS A 34 18.75 15.43 -4.79
C LYS A 34 17.49 16.26 -4.56
N ALA A 35 16.35 15.61 -4.30
CA ALA A 35 15.10 16.28 -3.96
C ALA A 35 15.02 16.71 -2.48
N GLY A 36 16.09 16.53 -1.72
CA GLY A 36 16.19 16.98 -0.32
C GLY A 36 15.76 15.95 0.71
N LYS A 37 15.52 14.70 0.32
CA LYS A 37 15.16 13.63 1.28
C LYS A 37 16.41 13.14 1.99
N LEU A 38 16.36 13.10 3.33
CA LEU A 38 17.48 12.66 4.15
C LEU A 38 17.56 11.14 4.19
N ILE A 39 18.80 10.62 4.19
CA ILE A 39 19.01 9.16 4.17
C ILE A 39 18.42 8.45 5.37
N ASP A 40 18.44 9.06 6.55
CA ASP A 40 17.83 8.49 7.77
C ASP A 40 16.31 8.41 7.63
N ASP A 41 15.67 9.37 7.00
CA ASP A 41 14.23 9.36 6.75
C ASP A 41 13.87 8.31 5.70
N ILE A 42 14.71 8.13 4.69
CA ILE A 42 14.56 7.06 3.68
C ILE A 42 14.62 5.69 4.36
N LYS A 43 15.60 5.47 5.25
CA LYS A 43 15.72 4.22 6.01
C LYS A 43 14.51 3.96 6.90
N LYS A 44 13.96 4.99 7.52
CA LYS A 44 12.75 4.87 8.35
C LYS A 44 11.55 4.40 7.54
N GLN A 45 11.42 4.85 6.29
CA GLN A 45 10.33 4.39 5.43
C GLN A 45 10.40 2.87 5.19
N PHE A 46 11.59 2.33 4.91
CA PHE A 46 11.76 0.90 4.72
C PHE A 46 11.41 0.07 5.97
N SER A 47 11.53 0.62 7.16
CA SER A 47 11.26 -0.07 8.42
C SER A 47 9.77 -0.10 8.80
N VAL A 48 8.92 0.61 8.10
CA VAL A 48 7.47 0.61 8.38
C VAL A 48 6.89 -0.77 8.10
N ILE A 49 6.10 -1.28 9.03
CA ILE A 49 5.41 -2.57 8.88
C ILE A 49 4.28 -2.41 7.86
N GLY A 50 4.23 -3.31 6.92
CA GLY A 50 3.20 -3.31 5.90
C GLY A 50 3.51 -4.26 4.75
N SER A 51 2.62 -4.29 3.78
CA SER A 51 2.79 -5.10 2.56
C SER A 51 4.02 -4.65 1.80
N LYS A 52 4.82 -5.61 1.33
CA LYS A 52 6.09 -5.37 0.62
C LYS A 52 6.08 -6.00 -0.75
N PHE A 53 6.63 -5.28 -1.73
CA PHE A 53 6.89 -5.84 -3.05
C PHE A 53 8.08 -6.79 -3.03
N HIS A 54 8.01 -7.84 -3.83
CA HIS A 54 9.18 -8.70 -4.09
C HIS A 54 10.15 -7.97 -4.99
N SER A 55 11.36 -7.73 -4.52
CA SER A 55 12.39 -6.99 -5.26
C SER A 55 12.81 -7.66 -6.57
N ALA A 56 12.62 -8.97 -6.69
CA ALA A 56 12.87 -9.70 -7.92
C ALA A 56 11.94 -9.28 -9.07
N HIS A 57 10.77 -8.73 -8.77
CA HIS A 57 9.77 -8.33 -9.76
C HIS A 57 9.56 -6.82 -9.79
N ILE A 58 9.61 -6.17 -8.63
CA ILE A 58 9.42 -4.71 -8.49
C ILE A 58 10.54 -4.18 -7.59
N SER A 59 11.61 -3.74 -8.21
CA SER A 59 12.85 -3.35 -7.52
C SER A 59 12.87 -1.89 -7.05
N GLY A 60 11.86 -1.11 -7.40
CA GLY A 60 11.75 0.28 -7.00
C GLY A 60 10.55 0.96 -7.65
N TYR A 61 10.33 2.23 -7.33
CA TYR A 61 9.15 2.95 -7.80
C TYR A 61 9.15 3.21 -9.31
N ARG A 62 10.30 3.30 -9.98
CA ARG A 62 10.36 3.44 -11.44
C ARG A 62 9.86 2.19 -12.15
N GLN A 63 10.29 1.01 -11.69
CA GLN A 63 9.81 -0.25 -12.24
C GLN A 63 8.32 -0.45 -11.97
N LEU A 64 7.85 -0.08 -10.79
CA LEU A 64 6.42 -0.09 -10.48
C LEU A 64 5.64 0.78 -11.46
N LEU A 65 6.10 2.00 -11.71
CA LEU A 65 5.43 2.94 -12.62
C LEU A 65 5.38 2.38 -14.05
N GLU A 66 6.48 1.80 -14.53
CA GLU A 66 6.52 1.14 -15.84
C GLU A 66 5.52 -0.02 -15.89
N LEU A 67 5.46 -0.84 -14.85
CA LEU A 67 4.59 -2.01 -14.78
C LEU A 67 3.11 -1.60 -14.87
N ILE A 68 2.68 -0.60 -14.13
CA ILE A 68 1.28 -0.14 -14.17
C ILE A 68 0.92 0.59 -15.45
N ASN A 69 1.88 1.20 -16.13
CA ASN A 69 1.67 1.87 -17.40
C ASN A 69 1.66 0.92 -18.61
N THR A 70 2.16 -0.30 -18.45
CA THR A 70 2.23 -1.31 -19.51
C THR A 70 1.22 -2.45 -19.34
N ASN A 71 0.46 -2.45 -18.25
CA ASN A 71 -0.57 -3.45 -17.97
C ASN A 71 -1.94 -2.79 -17.82
N GLU A 72 -2.99 -3.60 -17.98
CA GLU A 72 -4.37 -3.15 -17.80
C GLU A 72 -4.86 -3.52 -16.39
N PRO A 73 -5.52 -2.61 -15.67
CA PRO A 73 -6.16 -2.97 -14.41
C PRO A 73 -7.36 -3.88 -14.67
N GLN A 74 -7.60 -4.82 -13.76
CA GLN A 74 -8.75 -5.70 -13.81
C GLN A 74 -10.00 -5.04 -13.25
N ASP A 75 -9.84 -4.09 -12.33
CA ASP A 75 -10.94 -3.39 -11.69
C ASP A 75 -10.52 -1.98 -11.30
N VAL A 76 -11.51 -1.09 -11.18
CA VAL A 76 -11.32 0.30 -10.74
C VAL A 76 -12.38 0.59 -9.67
N ILE A 77 -11.94 1.02 -8.50
CA ILE A 77 -12.80 1.37 -7.37
C ILE A 77 -12.75 2.88 -7.16
N GLU A 78 -13.91 3.53 -7.18
CA GLU A 78 -14.00 4.96 -6.86
C GLU A 78 -14.16 5.13 -5.35
N GLN A 79 -13.32 5.96 -4.75
CA GLN A 79 -13.42 6.30 -3.33
C GLN A 79 -14.28 7.55 -3.13
N ILE A 80 -14.89 7.65 -1.94
CA ILE A 80 -15.74 8.81 -1.59
C ILE A 80 -14.95 10.13 -1.67
N ASN A 81 -13.64 10.10 -1.40
CA ASN A 81 -12.77 11.28 -1.47
C ASN A 81 -12.37 11.70 -2.88
N GLY A 82 -12.94 11.07 -3.92
CA GLY A 82 -12.63 11.35 -5.32
C GLY A 82 -11.39 10.65 -5.87
N ARG A 83 -10.66 9.91 -5.05
CA ARG A 83 -9.52 9.09 -5.49
C ARG A 83 -10.03 7.81 -6.14
N LYS A 84 -9.19 7.21 -6.99
CA LYS A 84 -9.46 5.92 -7.62
C LYS A 84 -8.43 4.90 -7.20
N ALA A 85 -8.88 3.68 -6.93
CA ALA A 85 -8.01 2.53 -6.71
C ALA A 85 -8.10 1.60 -7.92
N TYR A 86 -6.96 1.32 -8.52
CA TYR A 86 -6.84 0.39 -9.64
C TYR A 86 -6.30 -0.93 -9.13
N ILE A 87 -6.96 -2.02 -9.50
CA ILE A 87 -6.57 -3.38 -9.09
C ILE A 87 -5.96 -4.08 -10.29
N PHE A 88 -4.69 -4.48 -10.16
CA PHE A 88 -3.98 -5.28 -11.15
C PHE A 88 -3.78 -6.69 -10.62
N LYS A 89 -3.89 -7.67 -11.49
CA LYS A 89 -3.57 -9.07 -11.16
C LYS A 89 -2.55 -9.62 -12.16
N PHE A 90 -1.57 -10.33 -11.62
CA PHE A 90 -0.47 -10.90 -12.39
C PHE A 90 -0.49 -12.43 -12.33
N ASN A 91 0.32 -13.06 -13.17
CA ASN A 91 0.43 -14.52 -13.22
C ASN A 91 1.40 -15.08 -12.18
N HIS A 92 2.15 -14.22 -11.50
CA HIS A 92 3.15 -14.58 -10.51
C HIS A 92 2.99 -13.72 -9.26
N GLU A 93 3.55 -14.18 -8.16
CA GLU A 93 3.56 -13.43 -6.90
C GLU A 93 4.45 -12.19 -7.03
N ILE A 94 3.94 -11.05 -6.60
CA ILE A 94 4.62 -9.76 -6.72
C ILE A 94 4.96 -9.13 -5.38
N GLY A 95 4.48 -9.70 -4.30
CA GLY A 95 4.72 -9.18 -2.96
C GLY A 95 4.03 -9.98 -1.88
N THR A 96 4.02 -9.42 -0.67
CA THR A 96 3.35 -9.98 0.50
C THR A 96 2.19 -9.09 0.92
N ASP A 97 1.10 -9.72 1.31
CA ASP A 97 -0.10 -9.06 1.83
C ASP A 97 -0.10 -9.11 3.36
N PHE A 98 -0.02 -7.95 4.00
CA PHE A 98 -0.02 -7.82 5.46
C PHE A 98 -1.41 -7.44 6.01
N ILE A 99 -2.44 -7.52 5.19
CA ILE A 99 -3.81 -7.28 5.62
C ILE A 99 -4.54 -8.60 5.69
N GLN A 100 -5.11 -8.92 6.85
CA GLN A 100 -5.82 -10.17 7.10
C GLN A 100 -7.27 -9.91 7.44
N ASN A 101 -8.18 -10.61 6.74
CA ASN A 101 -9.60 -10.62 7.10
C ASN A 101 -9.80 -11.46 8.37
N THR A 102 -10.42 -10.87 9.38
CA THR A 102 -10.63 -11.55 10.67
C THR A 102 -11.59 -12.73 10.58
N ARG A 103 -12.47 -12.75 9.57
CA ARG A 103 -13.38 -13.87 9.32
C ARG A 103 -12.66 -15.16 8.96
N ALA A 104 -11.45 -15.05 8.39
CA ALA A 104 -10.61 -16.20 8.06
C ALA A 104 -9.78 -16.71 9.25
N LEU A 105 -9.84 -16.04 10.39
CA LEU A 105 -9.09 -16.41 11.58
C LEU A 105 -9.89 -17.38 12.46
N SER A 106 -9.17 -18.33 13.10
CA SER A 106 -9.76 -19.17 14.15
C SER A 106 -10.09 -18.36 15.40
N ALA A 107 -10.90 -18.91 16.30
CA ALA A 107 -11.19 -18.28 17.58
C ALA A 107 -9.92 -18.02 18.41
N LEU A 108 -8.96 -18.96 18.38
CA LEU A 108 -7.68 -18.80 19.05
C LEU A 108 -6.88 -17.65 18.44
N GLN A 109 -6.79 -17.57 17.12
CA GLN A 109 -6.11 -16.47 16.44
C GLN A 109 -6.75 -15.11 16.75
N LYS A 110 -8.08 -15.02 16.75
CA LYS A 110 -8.80 -13.79 17.12
C LYS A 110 -8.44 -13.33 18.54
N SER A 111 -8.23 -14.26 19.48
CA SER A 111 -7.83 -13.93 20.85
C SER A 111 -6.41 -13.37 20.94
N GLN A 112 -5.58 -13.56 19.91
CA GLN A 112 -4.20 -13.09 19.85
C GLN A 112 -4.07 -11.71 19.18
N ILE A 113 -5.16 -11.11 18.73
CA ILE A 113 -5.16 -9.77 18.14
C ILE A 113 -4.80 -8.75 19.23
N ILE A 114 -3.81 -7.91 18.94
CA ILE A 114 -3.38 -6.82 19.81
C ILE A 114 -3.66 -5.47 19.17
N THR A 115 -3.80 -4.43 19.98
CA THR A 115 -3.93 -3.06 19.52
C THR A 115 -2.60 -2.33 19.74
N ASP A 116 -2.10 -1.71 18.68
CA ASP A 116 -0.88 -0.89 18.70
C ASP A 116 -1.24 0.55 18.32
N ASN A 117 -0.60 1.52 18.97
CA ASN A 117 -0.81 2.94 18.68
C ASN A 117 0.37 3.45 17.86
N ARG A 118 0.09 3.87 16.62
CA ARG A 118 1.09 4.40 15.68
C ARG A 118 0.61 5.70 15.07
N SER A 119 1.42 6.73 15.16
CA SER A 119 1.16 8.00 14.46
C SER A 119 -0.25 8.55 14.69
N GLY A 120 -0.79 8.39 15.90
CA GLY A 120 -2.13 8.85 16.27
C GLY A 120 -3.27 7.91 15.86
N TYR A 121 -2.96 6.69 15.38
CA TYR A 121 -3.96 5.68 15.04
C TYR A 121 -3.89 4.50 15.99
N SER A 122 -5.05 3.91 16.29
CA SER A 122 -5.12 2.57 16.89
C SER A 122 -5.17 1.54 15.78
N ILE A 123 -4.15 0.70 15.68
CA ILE A 123 -4.02 -0.34 14.67
C ILE A 123 -4.15 -1.69 15.35
N ARG A 124 -5.06 -2.54 14.85
CA ARG A 124 -5.15 -3.92 15.32
C ARG A 124 -4.18 -4.78 14.52
N CYS A 125 -3.41 -5.58 15.21
CA CYS A 125 -2.35 -6.41 14.64
C CYS A 125 -2.45 -7.84 15.13
N ILE A 126 -1.96 -8.78 14.33
CA ILE A 126 -1.80 -10.17 14.70
C ILE A 126 -0.42 -10.66 14.26
N LYS A 127 0.23 -11.45 15.11
CA LYS A 127 1.51 -12.09 14.78
C LYS A 127 1.22 -13.38 14.01
N MET A 128 1.51 -13.38 12.74
CA MET A 128 1.38 -14.55 11.86
C MET A 128 2.20 -14.35 10.59
N GLN A 129 2.34 -15.39 9.81
CA GLN A 129 3.04 -15.30 8.52
C GLN A 129 2.17 -14.56 7.50
N ALA A 130 2.75 -13.56 6.83
CA ALA A 130 2.11 -12.87 5.72
C ALA A 130 2.01 -13.80 4.50
N GLN A 131 0.96 -13.63 3.72
CA GLN A 131 0.74 -14.42 2.52
C GLN A 131 1.31 -13.72 1.29
N HIS A 132 1.86 -14.48 0.36
CA HIS A 132 2.27 -13.96 -0.95
C HIS A 132 1.04 -13.65 -1.79
N THR A 133 1.14 -12.64 -2.63
CA THR A 133 0.03 -12.15 -3.44
C THR A 133 0.44 -11.86 -4.87
N LYS A 134 -0.52 -12.05 -5.78
CA LYS A 134 -0.41 -11.69 -7.21
C LYS A 134 -1.15 -10.39 -7.53
N GLN A 135 -1.74 -9.74 -6.52
CA GLN A 135 -2.56 -8.55 -6.68
C GLN A 135 -1.78 -7.29 -6.31
N LEU A 136 -1.95 -6.27 -7.14
CA LEU A 136 -1.38 -4.94 -6.95
C LEU A 136 -2.51 -3.92 -6.85
N VAL A 137 -2.43 -3.04 -5.86
CA VAL A 137 -3.34 -1.91 -5.68
C VAL A 137 -2.60 -0.61 -5.99
N VAL A 138 -3.20 0.25 -6.80
CA VAL A 138 -2.67 1.58 -7.14
C VAL A 138 -3.76 2.60 -6.83
N VAL A 139 -3.49 3.53 -5.93
CA VAL A 139 -4.42 4.60 -5.57
C VAL A 139 -3.93 5.90 -6.18
N THR A 140 -4.79 6.58 -6.91
CA THR A 140 -4.44 7.81 -7.63
C THR A 140 -5.40 8.94 -7.35
N GLU A 141 -4.91 10.15 -7.59
CA GLU A 141 -5.69 11.36 -7.71
C GLU A 141 -5.50 11.86 -9.15
N GLY A 142 -6.54 11.75 -10.00
CA GLY A 142 -6.34 11.84 -11.45
C GLY A 142 -5.41 10.72 -11.92
N LEU A 143 -4.30 11.07 -12.55
CA LEU A 143 -3.25 10.12 -12.96
C LEU A 143 -2.03 10.13 -12.02
N ASN A 144 -2.07 10.95 -10.95
CA ASN A 144 -0.98 11.05 -10.00
C ASN A 144 -1.09 9.94 -8.96
N LEU A 145 -0.08 9.08 -8.90
CA LEU A 145 -0.01 7.97 -7.95
C LEU A 145 0.17 8.54 -6.53
N ILE A 146 -0.75 8.20 -5.64
CA ILE A 146 -0.69 8.58 -4.23
C ILE A 146 -0.04 7.47 -3.41
N THR A 147 -0.49 6.23 -3.60
CA THR A 147 0.10 5.06 -2.96
C THR A 147 -0.10 3.83 -3.83
N SER A 148 0.72 2.81 -3.58
CA SER A 148 0.60 1.51 -4.22
C SER A 148 1.19 0.44 -3.32
N TYR A 149 0.57 -0.71 -3.25
CA TYR A 149 1.02 -1.81 -2.41
C TYR A 149 0.52 -3.13 -2.98
N PRO A 150 1.21 -4.24 -2.67
CA PRO A 150 0.71 -5.56 -3.03
C PRO A 150 -0.36 -6.03 -2.06
N GLY A 151 -1.35 -6.76 -2.56
CA GLY A 151 -2.32 -7.45 -1.73
C GLY A 151 -3.72 -6.88 -1.74
N THR A 152 -4.36 -6.91 -0.58
CA THR A 152 -5.76 -6.54 -0.40
C THR A 152 -5.95 -5.03 -0.47
N TYR A 153 -6.93 -4.59 -1.27
CA TYR A 153 -7.34 -3.20 -1.25
C TYR A 153 -7.84 -2.81 0.15
N ALA A 154 -7.29 -1.73 0.68
CA ALA A 154 -7.66 -1.21 1.99
C ALA A 154 -7.83 0.31 1.92
N PRO A 155 -8.93 0.85 2.45
CA PRO A 155 -9.07 2.28 2.62
C PRO A 155 -8.13 2.80 3.69
N PRO A 156 -7.91 4.13 3.79
CA PRO A 156 -7.13 4.71 4.86
C PRO A 156 -7.64 4.31 6.25
N LEU A 157 -6.75 4.32 7.24
CA LEU A 157 -7.15 4.17 8.63
C LEU A 157 -8.05 5.33 9.05
N PRO A 158 -9.11 5.08 9.85
CA PRO A 158 -10.02 6.14 10.28
C PRO A 158 -9.29 7.23 11.07
N LYS A 159 -9.56 8.49 10.75
CA LYS A 159 -9.07 9.68 11.46
C LYS A 159 -10.24 10.57 11.84
N ASP A 160 -10.15 11.22 13.01
CA ASP A 160 -11.15 12.20 13.46
C ASP A 160 -11.28 13.40 12.50
N THR A 161 -10.25 13.68 11.72
CA THR A 161 -10.25 14.79 10.74
C THR A 161 -10.99 14.46 9.44
N MET A 162 -11.38 13.20 9.23
CA MET A 162 -12.15 12.80 8.06
C MET A 162 -13.60 13.28 8.17
N ASP A 163 -14.25 13.52 7.01
CA ASP A 163 -15.70 13.71 7.01
C ASP A 163 -16.40 12.42 7.47
N ALA A 164 -17.66 12.56 7.94
CA ALA A 164 -18.39 11.45 8.56
C ALA A 164 -18.59 10.25 7.63
N ALA A 165 -18.84 10.49 6.34
CA ALA A 165 -19.08 9.42 5.36
C ALA A 165 -17.79 8.63 5.09
N LEU A 166 -16.67 9.31 4.93
CA LEU A 166 -15.38 8.67 4.72
C LEU A 166 -14.93 7.92 5.97
N PHE A 167 -15.09 8.50 7.15
CA PHE A 167 -14.78 7.87 8.43
C PHE A 167 -15.55 6.55 8.59
N GLU A 168 -16.84 6.56 8.30
CA GLU A 168 -17.67 5.36 8.39
C GLU A 168 -17.22 4.28 7.40
N GLN A 169 -16.95 4.65 6.16
CA GLN A 169 -16.48 3.71 5.14
C GLN A 169 -15.16 3.05 5.55
N CYS A 170 -14.21 3.85 6.02
CA CYS A 170 -12.92 3.33 6.50
C CYS A 170 -13.09 2.44 7.72
N SER A 171 -13.91 2.85 8.69
CA SER A 171 -14.16 2.09 9.91
C SER A 171 -14.76 0.72 9.63
N ARG A 172 -15.72 0.62 8.71
CA ARG A 172 -16.34 -0.66 8.34
C ARG A 172 -15.33 -1.68 7.84
N PHE A 173 -14.39 -1.23 7.00
CA PHE A 173 -13.33 -2.11 6.53
C PHE A 173 -12.46 -2.61 7.68
N TRP A 174 -11.98 -1.69 8.52
CA TRP A 174 -11.03 -2.01 9.60
C TRP A 174 -11.66 -2.73 10.79
N GLU A 175 -12.99 -2.80 10.88
CA GLU A 175 -13.68 -3.69 11.82
C GLU A 175 -13.45 -5.17 11.49
N ASP A 176 -13.31 -5.51 10.22
CA ASP A 176 -13.17 -6.88 9.72
C ASP A 176 -11.72 -7.24 9.31
N HIS A 177 -10.77 -6.34 9.48
CA HIS A 177 -9.39 -6.54 9.03
C HIS A 177 -8.38 -6.13 10.09
N VAL A 178 -7.23 -6.79 10.06
CA VAL A 178 -6.09 -6.52 10.94
C VAL A 178 -4.81 -6.53 10.12
N PHE A 179 -3.77 -5.88 10.65
CA PHE A 179 -2.42 -5.96 10.08
C PHE A 179 -1.68 -7.18 10.62
N ILE A 180 -0.93 -7.82 9.74
CA ILE A 180 -0.02 -8.89 10.12
C ILE A 180 1.31 -8.28 10.57
N ILE A 181 1.86 -8.79 11.67
CA ILE A 181 3.22 -8.51 12.12
C ILE A 181 3.99 -9.83 12.21
N GLN A 182 5.27 -9.78 11.96
CA GLN A 182 6.14 -10.94 12.03
C GLN A 182 7.11 -10.85 13.19
#